data_7ab36a47ef94fcef8a3c82a571026a70
#
_entry.id   7ab36a47ef94fcef8a3c82a571026a70
#
_cell.length_a   1.000
_cell.length_b   1.000
_cell.length_c   1.000
_cell.angle_alpha   90.00
_cell.angle_beta   90.00
_cell.angle_gamma   90.00
#
_symmetry.space_group_name_H-M   'P 1'
#
loop_
_entity.id
_entity.type
_entity.pdbx_description
1 polymer ?
#
loop_
_entity_poly.entity_id
_entity_poly.type
_entity_poly.pdbx_seq_one_letter_code
_entity_poly.pdbx_strand_id
1 'polypeptide(L)'
;MQAVENESAGNVRVLQGELTEGKHSRVHKTIFSCRADLKLLNNEVEALLVNTLEPVLAIGRGLGHDYPARIVADIWKLMFYNAAHDSIGGCNSDDTNRDIAFRYKQARDLAINLLESATRQISIRIPREHDYSFTVFNPLPNPVTQQITFEAWLPGLPFTLRDANGNALPCVIEEQEDLTQYVLNQTIRLNPGKPYHRPEKVFRTRLTVAARDLPALGYTRWHLDFSADGISPRQALSLIHI
;
A
#
# COMPACT_ATOMS: atom_id res chain seq x y z
N MET A 1 -12.50 -22.42 -33.58
CA MET A 1 -11.10 -22.87 -33.75
C MET A 1 -11.04 -24.14 -34.61
N GLN A 2 -11.71 -25.22 -34.26
CA GLN A 2 -11.68 -26.52 -35.00
C GLN A 2 -12.06 -26.43 -36.49
N ALA A 3 -12.97 -25.53 -36.89
CA ALA A 3 -13.33 -25.31 -38.29
C ALA A 3 -12.18 -24.69 -39.11
N VAL A 4 -11.42 -23.75 -38.52
CA VAL A 4 -10.27 -23.11 -39.16
C VAL A 4 -9.09 -24.09 -39.29
N GLU A 5 -8.88 -24.96 -38.31
CA GLU A 5 -7.87 -26.02 -38.34
C GLU A 5 -8.15 -27.02 -39.42
N ASN A 6 -9.43 -27.39 -39.63
CA ASN A 6 -9.84 -28.35 -40.66
C ASN A 6 -9.76 -27.77 -42.09
N GLU A 7 -9.97 -26.47 -42.27
CA GLU A 7 -9.90 -25.82 -43.60
C GLU A 7 -8.47 -25.49 -44.03
N SER A 8 -7.53 -25.27 -43.06
CA SER A 8 -6.18 -24.82 -43.35
C SER A 8 -5.17 -25.97 -43.58
N ALA A 9 -5.56 -27.24 -43.42
CA ALA A 9 -4.80 -28.44 -43.78
C ALA A 9 -3.27 -28.35 -43.58
N GLY A 10 -2.83 -27.87 -42.40
CA GLY A 10 -1.41 -27.87 -42.03
C GLY A 10 -0.56 -26.70 -42.57
N ASN A 11 -1.14 -25.74 -43.29
CA ASN A 11 -0.43 -24.60 -43.87
C ASN A 11 -0.60 -23.27 -43.07
N VAL A 12 -0.96 -23.38 -41.82
CA VAL A 12 -1.09 -22.17 -40.96
C VAL A 12 0.28 -21.71 -40.52
N ARG A 13 0.64 -20.48 -40.89
CA ARG A 13 1.86 -19.83 -40.39
C ARG A 13 1.72 -19.49 -38.90
N VAL A 14 2.52 -20.12 -38.07
CA VAL A 14 2.58 -19.78 -36.64
C VAL A 14 3.43 -18.50 -36.46
N LEU A 15 2.81 -17.48 -35.93
CA LEU A 15 3.51 -16.25 -35.54
C LEU A 15 3.82 -16.34 -34.05
N GLN A 16 5.07 -16.09 -33.67
CA GLN A 16 5.52 -16.02 -32.28
C GLN A 16 5.91 -14.59 -31.94
N GLY A 17 5.55 -14.14 -30.73
CA GLY A 17 5.82 -12.80 -30.24
C GLY A 17 4.63 -11.84 -30.34
N GLU A 18 4.86 -10.58 -30.05
CA GLU A 18 3.84 -9.54 -30.15
C GLU A 18 3.58 -9.12 -31.61
N LEU A 19 2.31 -8.97 -31.99
CA LEU A 19 1.89 -8.54 -33.32
C LEU A 19 1.99 -7.00 -33.44
N THR A 20 3.19 -6.46 -33.25
CA THR A 20 3.46 -5.01 -33.28
C THR A 20 3.99 -4.49 -34.62
N GLU A 21 4.09 -5.36 -35.63
CA GLU A 21 4.56 -5.00 -36.98
C GLU A 21 3.51 -4.22 -37.77
N GLY A 22 3.77 -2.95 -38.01
CA GLY A 22 2.88 -2.03 -38.73
C GLY A 22 3.02 -2.02 -40.25
N LYS A 23 3.61 -3.06 -40.89
CA LYS A 23 3.90 -3.05 -42.33
C LYS A 23 2.65 -2.94 -43.22
N HIS A 24 1.54 -3.56 -42.78
CA HIS A 24 0.29 -3.63 -43.54
C HIS A 24 -0.91 -3.03 -42.79
N SER A 25 -0.71 -2.54 -41.60
CA SER A 25 -1.73 -1.87 -40.78
C SER A 25 -1.11 -0.74 -39.97
N ARG A 26 -1.93 0.24 -39.58
CA ARG A 26 -1.48 1.32 -38.70
C ARG A 26 -1.36 0.77 -37.28
N VAL A 27 -0.15 0.40 -36.89
CA VAL A 27 0.19 0.06 -35.50
C VAL A 27 1.04 1.19 -34.95
N HIS A 28 0.54 1.85 -33.91
CA HIS A 28 1.22 2.97 -33.26
C HIS A 28 2.22 2.47 -32.22
N LYS A 29 3.36 1.97 -32.64
CA LYS A 29 4.41 1.45 -31.72
C LYS A 29 4.86 2.47 -30.67
N THR A 30 4.84 3.76 -31.02
CA THR A 30 5.29 4.84 -30.15
C THR A 30 4.38 5.14 -28.96
N ILE A 31 3.15 4.63 -28.96
CA ILE A 31 2.21 4.84 -27.83
C ILE A 31 2.70 4.21 -26.54
N PHE A 32 3.53 3.17 -26.59
CA PHE A 32 4.09 2.54 -25.40
C PHE A 32 5.04 3.46 -24.63
N SER A 33 5.77 4.32 -25.33
CA SER A 33 6.72 5.26 -24.71
C SER A 33 6.22 6.70 -24.66
N CYS A 34 5.16 7.02 -25.42
CA CYS A 34 4.56 8.35 -25.40
C CYS A 34 3.90 8.59 -24.03
N ARG A 35 4.21 9.73 -23.39
CA ARG A 35 3.67 10.09 -22.08
C ARG A 35 3.80 8.94 -21.07
N ALA A 36 5.04 8.47 -20.88
CA ALA A 36 5.35 7.41 -19.92
C ALA A 36 4.90 7.75 -18.49
N ASP A 37 4.86 9.04 -18.13
CA ASP A 37 4.30 9.56 -16.88
C ASP A 37 2.86 9.08 -16.63
N LEU A 38 1.99 9.11 -17.63
CA LEU A 38 0.59 8.66 -17.51
C LEU A 38 0.51 7.13 -17.33
N LYS A 39 1.38 6.35 -18.00
CA LYS A 39 1.43 4.91 -17.86
C LYS A 39 1.93 4.50 -16.47
N LEU A 40 2.91 5.22 -15.93
CA LEU A 40 3.39 5.01 -14.56
C LEU A 40 2.28 5.31 -13.54
N LEU A 41 1.55 6.42 -13.69
CA LEU A 41 0.40 6.72 -12.82
C LEU A 41 -0.70 5.66 -12.93
N ASN A 42 -1.00 5.19 -14.16
CA ASN A 42 -1.96 4.09 -14.34
C ASN A 42 -1.54 2.85 -13.57
N ASN A 43 -0.30 2.40 -13.76
CA ASN A 43 0.22 1.20 -13.10
C ASN A 43 0.25 1.34 -11.58
N GLU A 44 0.62 2.51 -11.06
CA GLU A 44 0.62 2.80 -9.62
C GLU A 44 -0.79 2.64 -9.03
N VAL A 45 -1.78 3.30 -9.65
CA VAL A 45 -3.16 3.29 -9.13
C VAL A 45 -3.82 1.93 -9.32
N GLU A 46 -3.62 1.29 -10.46
CA GLU A 46 -4.13 -0.06 -10.73
C GLU A 46 -3.56 -1.08 -9.74
N ALA A 47 -2.25 -1.05 -9.48
CA ALA A 47 -1.60 -1.91 -8.49
C ALA A 47 -2.14 -1.65 -7.08
N LEU A 48 -2.35 -0.38 -6.70
CA LEU A 48 -2.95 -0.03 -5.42
C LEU A 48 -4.37 -0.62 -5.28
N LEU A 49 -5.18 -0.53 -6.32
CA LEU A 49 -6.55 -1.04 -6.31
C LEU A 49 -6.59 -2.57 -6.24
N VAL A 50 -5.93 -3.23 -7.20
CA VAL A 50 -6.03 -4.68 -7.41
C VAL A 50 -5.25 -5.46 -6.36
N ASN A 51 -4.03 -5.00 -6.02
CA ASN A 51 -3.14 -5.76 -5.16
C ASN A 51 -3.21 -5.36 -3.68
N THR A 52 -3.89 -4.26 -3.34
CA THR A 52 -3.91 -3.77 -1.96
C THR A 52 -5.31 -3.45 -1.47
N LEU A 53 -5.99 -2.48 -2.09
CA LEU A 53 -7.26 -1.97 -1.57
C LEU A 53 -8.36 -3.03 -1.59
N GLU A 54 -8.66 -3.61 -2.76
CA GLU A 54 -9.75 -4.59 -2.87
C GLU A 54 -9.50 -5.86 -2.05
N PRO A 55 -8.27 -6.43 -2.00
CA PRO A 55 -7.97 -7.51 -1.06
C PRO A 55 -8.18 -7.15 0.41
N VAL A 56 -7.75 -5.95 0.86
CA VAL A 56 -7.98 -5.51 2.25
C VAL A 56 -9.48 -5.33 2.54
N LEU A 57 -10.23 -4.77 1.59
CA LEU A 57 -11.69 -4.66 1.72
C LEU A 57 -12.35 -6.04 1.78
N ALA A 58 -11.86 -7.02 1.01
CA ALA A 58 -12.35 -8.40 1.05
C ALA A 58 -12.05 -9.08 2.39
N ILE A 59 -10.85 -8.87 2.97
CA ILE A 59 -10.52 -9.29 4.34
C ILE A 59 -11.51 -8.67 5.32
N GLY A 60 -11.73 -7.36 5.23
CA GLY A 60 -12.69 -6.66 6.09
C GLY A 60 -14.10 -7.23 5.98
N ARG A 61 -14.57 -7.53 4.76
CA ARG A 61 -15.88 -8.17 4.54
C ARG A 61 -15.97 -9.55 5.18
N GLY A 62 -14.92 -10.35 5.09
CA GLY A 62 -14.81 -11.65 5.77
C GLY A 62 -14.91 -11.54 7.30
N LEU A 63 -14.53 -10.38 7.86
CA LEU A 63 -14.64 -10.05 9.28
C LEU A 63 -15.96 -9.33 9.66
N GLY A 64 -16.91 -9.24 8.73
CA GLY A 64 -18.23 -8.65 8.96
C GLY A 64 -18.30 -7.13 8.79
N HIS A 65 -17.34 -6.51 8.07
CA HIS A 65 -17.41 -5.11 7.66
C HIS A 65 -18.19 -4.96 6.34
N ASP A 66 -18.80 -3.80 6.15
CA ASP A 66 -19.42 -3.47 4.87
C ASP A 66 -18.37 -3.26 3.78
N TYR A 67 -18.65 -3.79 2.59
CA TYR A 67 -17.84 -3.51 1.41
C TYR A 67 -18.36 -2.24 0.71
N PRO A 68 -17.57 -1.18 0.60
CA PRO A 68 -18.01 0.11 0.04
C PRO A 68 -18.04 0.11 -1.49
N ALA A 69 -18.85 -0.78 -2.07
CA ALA A 69 -18.90 -1.05 -3.52
C ALA A 69 -19.08 0.19 -4.38
N ARG A 70 -19.87 1.18 -3.90
CA ARG A 70 -20.09 2.42 -4.63
C ARG A 70 -18.82 3.25 -4.76
N ILE A 71 -18.07 3.40 -3.67
CA ILE A 71 -16.81 4.19 -3.68
C ILE A 71 -15.78 3.50 -4.57
N VAL A 72 -15.65 2.17 -4.46
CA VAL A 72 -14.75 1.38 -5.32
C VAL A 72 -15.13 1.54 -6.80
N ALA A 73 -16.42 1.48 -7.13
CA ALA A 73 -16.90 1.69 -8.49
C ALA A 73 -16.61 3.12 -9.00
N ASP A 74 -16.75 4.15 -8.16
CA ASP A 74 -16.43 5.53 -8.54
C ASP A 74 -14.91 5.70 -8.79
N ILE A 75 -14.04 5.04 -8.02
CA ILE A 75 -12.59 5.02 -8.27
C ILE A 75 -12.30 4.35 -9.61
N TRP A 76 -12.84 3.16 -9.86
CA TRP A 76 -12.66 2.45 -11.13
C TRP A 76 -13.20 3.24 -12.32
N LYS A 77 -14.27 4.00 -12.14
CA LYS A 77 -14.81 4.87 -13.18
C LYS A 77 -13.81 5.96 -13.61
N LEU A 78 -13.08 6.55 -12.67
CA LEU A 78 -11.98 7.49 -12.99
C LEU A 78 -10.89 6.80 -13.81
N MET A 79 -10.52 5.56 -13.44
CA MET A 79 -9.54 4.77 -14.17
C MET A 79 -10.03 4.46 -15.60
N PHE A 80 -11.29 4.04 -15.76
CA PHE A 80 -11.86 3.71 -17.07
C PHE A 80 -11.99 4.92 -18.00
N TYR A 81 -12.26 6.10 -17.48
CA TYR A 81 -12.21 7.32 -18.31
C TYR A 81 -10.83 7.57 -18.88
N ASN A 82 -9.79 7.22 -18.15
CA ASN A 82 -8.41 7.34 -18.60
C ASN A 82 -7.95 6.19 -19.51
N ALA A 83 -8.63 5.05 -19.48
CA ALA A 83 -8.31 3.87 -20.28
C ALA A 83 -8.75 3.99 -21.76
N ALA A 84 -9.48 5.04 -22.14
CA ALA A 84 -9.74 5.33 -23.56
C ALA A 84 -8.41 5.37 -24.31
N HIS A 85 -8.35 4.72 -25.50
CA HIS A 85 -7.06 4.48 -26.19
C HIS A 85 -6.28 5.77 -26.49
N ASP A 86 -6.94 6.88 -26.82
CA ASP A 86 -6.28 8.17 -27.01
C ASP A 86 -5.74 8.73 -25.69
N SER A 87 -6.44 8.53 -24.58
CA SER A 87 -6.04 8.99 -23.26
C SER A 87 -4.80 8.27 -22.77
N ILE A 88 -4.85 6.95 -22.64
CA ILE A 88 -3.69 6.16 -22.19
C ILE A 88 -2.57 6.12 -23.24
N GLY A 89 -2.91 6.24 -24.52
CA GLY A 89 -1.95 6.37 -25.62
C GLY A 89 -1.14 7.66 -25.57
N GLY A 90 -1.71 8.72 -24.97
CA GLY A 90 -1.01 10.00 -24.78
C GLY A 90 -0.97 10.88 -26.03
N CYS A 91 -1.91 10.70 -26.97
CA CYS A 91 -1.99 11.49 -28.22
C CYS A 91 -2.96 12.67 -28.12
N ASN A 92 -3.27 13.11 -26.91
CA ASN A 92 -4.16 14.23 -26.63
C ASN A 92 -3.43 15.58 -26.55
N SER A 93 -4.21 16.66 -26.46
CA SER A 93 -3.69 17.98 -26.10
C SER A 93 -3.10 17.98 -24.68
N ASP A 94 -2.25 18.96 -24.38
CA ASP A 94 -1.68 19.10 -23.05
C ASP A 94 -2.72 19.33 -21.97
N ASP A 95 -3.83 20.05 -22.28
CA ASP A 95 -4.93 20.24 -21.36
C ASP A 95 -5.60 18.91 -21.01
N THR A 96 -5.93 18.11 -22.02
CA THR A 96 -6.49 16.76 -21.80
C THR A 96 -5.56 15.86 -21.01
N ASN A 97 -4.26 15.93 -21.29
CA ASN A 97 -3.27 15.16 -20.53
C ASN A 97 -3.19 15.59 -19.06
N ARG A 98 -3.36 16.88 -18.75
CA ARG A 98 -3.46 17.36 -17.37
C ARG A 98 -4.72 16.82 -16.67
N ASP A 99 -5.84 16.78 -17.37
CA ASP A 99 -7.09 16.21 -16.84
C ASP A 99 -6.97 14.71 -16.56
N ILE A 100 -6.26 13.97 -17.42
CA ILE A 100 -5.96 12.54 -17.23
C ILE A 100 -5.13 12.34 -15.97
N ALA A 101 -4.03 13.09 -15.82
CA ALA A 101 -3.18 13.03 -14.63
C ALA A 101 -3.96 13.40 -13.35
N PHE A 102 -4.85 14.39 -13.44
CA PHE A 102 -5.71 14.79 -12.33
C PHE A 102 -6.69 13.68 -11.93
N ARG A 103 -7.30 12.98 -12.89
CA ARG A 103 -8.17 11.82 -12.58
C ARG A 103 -7.42 10.68 -11.92
N TYR A 104 -6.17 10.37 -12.33
CA TYR A 104 -5.32 9.40 -11.63
C TYR A 104 -5.03 9.84 -10.20
N LYS A 105 -4.70 11.13 -10.00
CA LYS A 105 -4.51 11.67 -8.66
C LYS A 105 -5.77 11.50 -7.79
N GLN A 106 -6.95 11.84 -8.31
CA GLN A 106 -8.21 11.66 -7.59
C GLN A 106 -8.46 10.20 -7.24
N ALA A 107 -8.27 9.28 -8.19
CA ALA A 107 -8.45 7.84 -7.97
C ALA A 107 -7.50 7.33 -6.88
N ARG A 108 -6.23 7.75 -6.92
CA ARG A 108 -5.22 7.40 -5.91
C ARG A 108 -5.59 7.93 -4.53
N ASP A 109 -5.93 9.21 -4.42
CA ASP A 109 -6.25 9.84 -3.14
C ASP A 109 -7.49 9.18 -2.49
N LEU A 110 -8.52 8.89 -3.29
CA LEU A 110 -9.70 8.14 -2.83
C LEU A 110 -9.34 6.73 -2.38
N ALA A 111 -8.50 6.02 -3.14
CA ALA A 111 -8.07 4.66 -2.82
C ALA A 111 -7.25 4.61 -1.52
N ILE A 112 -6.31 5.54 -1.33
CA ILE A 112 -5.49 5.64 -0.11
C ILE A 112 -6.39 5.92 1.11
N ASN A 113 -7.27 6.92 1.03
CA ASN A 113 -8.16 7.26 2.14
C ASN A 113 -9.10 6.09 2.49
N LEU A 114 -9.59 5.36 1.49
CA LEU A 114 -10.44 4.19 1.71
C LEU A 114 -9.66 3.04 2.33
N LEU A 115 -8.41 2.81 1.90
CA LEU A 115 -7.50 1.81 2.47
C LEU A 115 -7.19 2.12 3.94
N GLU A 116 -6.85 3.36 4.27
CA GLU A 116 -6.62 3.80 5.65
C GLU A 116 -7.85 3.60 6.53
N SER A 117 -9.02 3.95 6.01
CA SER A 117 -10.29 3.73 6.72
C SER A 117 -10.54 2.25 6.96
N ALA A 118 -10.36 1.40 5.95
CA ALA A 118 -10.59 -0.03 6.04
C ALA A 118 -9.62 -0.71 7.02
N THR A 119 -8.32 -0.45 6.90
CA THR A 119 -7.31 -1.00 7.82
C THR A 119 -7.53 -0.55 9.25
N ARG A 120 -7.92 0.71 9.46
CA ARG A 120 -8.29 1.24 10.77
C ARG A 120 -9.52 0.54 11.35
N GLN A 121 -10.60 0.39 10.56
CA GLN A 121 -11.82 -0.28 11.00
C GLN A 121 -11.58 -1.74 11.39
N ILE A 122 -10.74 -2.45 10.64
CA ILE A 122 -10.34 -3.81 10.99
C ILE A 122 -9.55 -3.80 12.31
N SER A 123 -8.53 -2.95 12.40
CA SER A 123 -7.60 -2.91 13.53
C SER A 123 -8.27 -2.56 14.87
N ILE A 124 -9.25 -1.65 14.89
CA ILE A 124 -9.95 -1.26 16.14
C ILE A 124 -10.89 -2.34 16.68
N ARG A 125 -11.32 -3.30 15.87
CA ARG A 125 -12.17 -4.42 16.31
C ARG A 125 -11.37 -5.60 16.85
N ILE A 126 -10.08 -5.64 16.60
CA ILE A 126 -9.19 -6.65 17.15
C ILE A 126 -8.96 -6.34 18.64
N PRO A 127 -9.18 -7.27 19.58
CA PRO A 127 -8.97 -7.02 21.00
C PRO A 127 -7.57 -6.48 21.27
N ARG A 128 -7.49 -5.40 22.05
CA ARG A 128 -6.23 -4.72 22.34
C ARG A 128 -5.69 -5.26 23.67
N GLU A 129 -4.62 -6.02 23.60
CA GLU A 129 -3.95 -6.62 24.76
C GLU A 129 -2.75 -5.80 25.24
N HIS A 130 -2.19 -4.95 24.34
CA HIS A 130 -1.00 -4.14 24.60
C HIS A 130 -1.21 -2.71 24.14
N ASP A 131 -0.63 -1.74 24.83
CA ASP A 131 -0.78 -0.31 24.51
C ASP A 131 -0.21 0.06 23.14
N TYR A 132 0.90 -0.56 22.74
CA TYR A 132 1.55 -0.35 21.46
C TYR A 132 1.46 -1.61 20.62
N SER A 133 0.39 -1.69 19.83
CA SER A 133 0.12 -2.84 18.94
C SER A 133 0.01 -2.38 17.49
N PHE A 134 0.52 -3.20 16.59
CA PHE A 134 0.48 -2.99 15.14
C PHE A 134 -0.30 -4.13 14.49
N THR A 135 -1.18 -3.82 13.55
CA THR A 135 -1.80 -4.81 12.67
C THR A 135 -1.07 -4.77 11.34
N VAL A 136 -0.48 -5.89 10.96
CA VAL A 136 0.30 -6.02 9.72
C VAL A 136 -0.50 -6.85 8.75
N PHE A 137 -0.85 -6.26 7.62
CA PHE A 137 -1.68 -6.88 6.57
C PHE A 137 -0.80 -7.46 5.47
N ASN A 138 -1.18 -8.64 4.99
CA ASN A 138 -0.69 -9.19 3.73
C ASN A 138 -1.87 -9.33 2.77
N PRO A 139 -2.03 -8.41 1.80
CA PRO A 139 -3.12 -8.47 0.82
C PRO A 139 -2.86 -9.46 -0.31
N LEU A 140 -1.69 -10.09 -0.37
CA LEU A 140 -1.32 -11.02 -1.43
C LEU A 140 -1.87 -12.44 -1.19
N PRO A 141 -2.09 -13.23 -2.25
CA PRO A 141 -2.68 -14.57 -2.14
C PRO A 141 -1.71 -15.63 -1.61
N ASN A 142 -0.45 -15.27 -1.35
CA ASN A 142 0.59 -16.18 -0.85
C ASN A 142 1.16 -15.65 0.47
N PRO A 143 1.66 -16.53 1.36
CA PRO A 143 2.44 -16.10 2.51
C PRO A 143 3.68 -15.32 2.06
N VAL A 144 4.03 -14.27 2.81
CA VAL A 144 5.14 -13.37 2.46
C VAL A 144 6.15 -13.30 3.58
N THR A 145 7.43 -13.41 3.19
CA THR A 145 8.58 -13.11 4.05
C THR A 145 9.33 -11.95 3.42
N GLN A 146 9.38 -10.82 4.11
CA GLN A 146 10.01 -9.60 3.59
C GLN A 146 10.43 -8.65 4.72
N GLN A 147 11.25 -7.67 4.38
CA GLN A 147 11.51 -6.53 5.27
C GLN A 147 10.37 -5.53 5.15
N ILE A 148 9.89 -5.06 6.30
CA ILE A 148 8.85 -4.03 6.41
C ILE A 148 9.43 -2.87 7.18
N THR A 149 9.39 -1.68 6.58
CA THR A 149 9.77 -0.42 7.22
C THR A 149 8.53 0.38 7.52
N PHE A 150 8.39 0.85 8.75
CA PHE A 150 7.27 1.68 9.16
C PHE A 150 7.70 2.69 10.22
N GLU A 151 6.88 3.70 10.42
CA GLU A 151 7.06 4.75 11.41
C GLU A 151 6.10 4.55 12.59
N ALA A 152 6.58 4.72 13.79
CA ALA A 152 5.78 4.68 15.01
C ALA A 152 6.17 5.81 15.96
N TRP A 153 5.18 6.31 16.68
CA TRP A 153 5.38 7.33 17.72
C TRP A 153 5.41 6.62 19.08
N LEU A 154 6.57 6.60 19.70
CA LEU A 154 6.88 5.77 20.86
C LEU A 154 7.32 6.60 22.06
N PRO A 155 7.14 6.11 23.30
CA PRO A 155 7.57 6.84 24.50
C PRO A 155 9.09 6.79 24.73
N GLY A 156 9.81 5.91 24.06
CA GLY A 156 11.27 5.78 24.18
C GLY A 156 11.82 4.39 23.93
N LEU A 157 12.99 4.15 24.48
CA LEU A 157 13.75 2.90 24.46
C LEU A 157 14.09 2.49 25.92
N PRO A 158 14.40 1.20 26.20
CA PRO A 158 14.39 0.06 25.27
C PRO A 158 12.99 -0.52 25.07
N PHE A 159 12.80 -1.30 24.02
CA PHE A 159 11.63 -2.14 23.79
C PHE A 159 12.02 -3.42 23.05
N THR A 160 11.17 -4.44 23.14
CA THR A 160 11.22 -5.64 22.29
C THR A 160 9.99 -5.67 21.41
N LEU A 161 10.15 -5.81 20.09
CA LEU A 161 9.04 -6.08 19.19
C LEU A 161 8.72 -7.58 19.23
N ARG A 162 7.44 -7.94 19.43
CA ARG A 162 6.98 -9.33 19.50
C ARG A 162 5.88 -9.60 18.49
N ASP A 163 5.84 -10.84 18.01
CA ASP A 163 4.74 -11.36 17.20
C ASP A 163 3.50 -11.71 18.06
N ALA A 164 2.45 -12.21 17.40
CA ALA A 164 1.20 -12.64 18.07
C ALA A 164 1.39 -13.82 19.04
N ASN A 165 2.49 -14.57 18.93
CA ASN A 165 2.83 -15.70 19.80
C ASN A 165 3.76 -15.29 20.96
N GLY A 166 4.12 -14.00 21.04
CA GLY A 166 5.06 -13.49 22.03
C GLY A 166 6.54 -13.67 21.67
N ASN A 167 6.88 -14.22 20.49
CA ASN A 167 8.26 -14.36 20.05
C ASN A 167 8.87 -13.01 19.69
N ALA A 168 10.13 -12.79 20.08
CA ALA A 168 10.84 -11.57 19.70
C ALA A 168 11.13 -11.54 18.20
N LEU A 169 10.75 -10.41 17.57
CA LEU A 169 11.04 -10.13 16.17
C LEU A 169 12.28 -9.24 16.08
N PRO A 170 13.31 -9.66 15.31
CA PRO A 170 14.46 -8.81 15.05
C PRO A 170 14.02 -7.53 14.34
N CYS A 171 14.38 -6.39 14.92
CA CYS A 171 14.12 -5.10 14.31
C CYS A 171 15.33 -4.18 14.43
N VAL A 172 15.42 -3.24 13.51
CA VAL A 172 16.46 -2.20 13.46
C VAL A 172 15.79 -0.85 13.54
N ILE A 173 16.30 0.03 14.39
CA ILE A 173 15.93 1.45 14.39
C ILE A 173 16.80 2.14 13.34
N GLU A 174 16.18 2.63 12.29
CA GLU A 174 16.87 3.40 11.25
C GLU A 174 17.02 4.87 11.62
N GLU A 175 15.97 5.42 12.22
CA GLU A 175 15.91 6.83 12.61
C GLU A 175 15.06 6.98 13.87
N GLN A 176 15.48 7.88 14.76
CA GLN A 176 14.69 8.28 15.93
C GLN A 176 14.84 9.78 16.16
N GLU A 177 13.72 10.47 16.26
CA GLU A 177 13.66 11.92 16.49
C GLU A 177 12.78 12.22 17.71
N ASP A 178 13.29 13.04 18.62
CA ASP A 178 12.51 13.52 19.77
C ASP A 178 11.53 14.62 19.33
N LEU A 179 10.26 14.30 19.30
CA LEU A 179 9.17 15.22 18.97
C LEU A 179 8.41 15.69 20.20
N THR A 180 8.91 15.47 21.41
CA THR A 180 8.21 15.78 22.66
C THR A 180 7.77 17.25 22.72
N GLN A 181 8.67 18.18 22.47
CA GLN A 181 8.34 19.60 22.50
C GLN A 181 7.39 20.02 21.37
N TYR A 182 7.57 19.43 20.18
CA TYR A 182 6.68 19.66 19.05
C TYR A 182 5.23 19.27 19.39
N VAL A 183 5.04 18.07 19.96
CA VAL A 183 3.70 17.57 20.35
C VAL A 183 3.12 18.40 21.49
N LEU A 184 3.89 18.71 22.51
CA LEU A 184 3.43 19.51 23.67
C LEU A 184 3.03 20.94 23.27
N ASN A 185 3.70 21.52 22.30
CA ASN A 185 3.40 22.88 21.81
C ASN A 185 2.15 22.92 20.89
N GLN A 186 1.74 21.79 20.32
CA GLN A 186 0.54 21.70 19.47
C GLN A 186 -0.76 21.50 20.23
N THR A 187 -0.75 21.54 21.56
CA THR A 187 -1.93 21.23 22.36
C THR A 187 -3.04 22.27 22.14
N ILE A 188 -4.05 21.92 21.37
CA ILE A 188 -5.31 22.67 21.22
C ILE A 188 -6.24 22.23 22.34
N ARG A 189 -6.56 23.14 23.27
CA ARG A 189 -7.53 22.89 24.33
C ARG A 189 -8.95 23.09 23.80
N LEU A 190 -9.52 22.04 23.21
CA LEU A 190 -10.92 22.06 22.74
C LEU A 190 -11.92 22.08 23.92
N ASN A 191 -11.54 21.53 25.07
CA ASN A 191 -12.37 21.52 26.28
C ASN A 191 -11.47 21.63 27.52
N PRO A 192 -11.28 22.85 28.06
CA PRO A 192 -10.36 23.10 29.20
C PRO A 192 -10.79 22.39 30.48
N GLY A 193 -12.05 21.99 30.61
CA GLY A 193 -12.57 21.29 31.79
C GLY A 193 -12.33 19.77 31.79
N LYS A 194 -11.82 19.18 30.69
CA LYS A 194 -11.51 17.75 30.65
C LYS A 194 -10.01 17.50 30.75
N PRO A 195 -9.57 16.59 31.64
CA PRO A 195 -8.18 16.15 31.65
C PRO A 195 -7.89 15.45 30.31
N TYR A 196 -6.73 15.71 29.72
CA TYR A 196 -6.23 15.02 28.55
C TYR A 196 -4.83 14.47 28.84
N HIS A 197 -4.53 13.34 28.21
CA HIS A 197 -3.22 12.74 28.35
C HIS A 197 -2.14 13.63 27.76
N ARG A 198 -1.11 13.91 28.55
CA ARG A 198 0.12 14.56 28.10
C ARG A 198 1.21 13.51 28.11
N PRO A 199 1.81 13.19 26.97
CA PRO A 199 2.94 12.27 26.94
C PRO A 199 4.15 12.90 27.65
N GLU A 200 4.89 12.12 28.43
CA GLU A 200 6.15 12.57 29.02
C GLU A 200 7.22 12.72 27.93
N LYS A 201 7.27 11.75 27.02
CA LYS A 201 8.17 11.73 25.88
C LYS A 201 7.46 11.16 24.64
N VAL A 202 7.83 11.68 23.48
CA VAL A 202 7.37 11.20 22.18
C VAL A 202 8.53 11.19 21.20
N PHE A 203 8.85 10.00 20.70
CA PHE A 203 9.86 9.80 19.68
C PHE A 203 9.22 9.28 18.40
N ARG A 204 9.44 9.98 17.29
CA ARG A 204 9.18 9.44 15.97
C ARG A 204 10.28 8.44 15.65
N THR A 205 9.93 7.18 15.53
CA THR A 205 10.89 6.08 15.37
C THR A 205 10.58 5.33 14.09
N ARG A 206 11.56 5.26 13.18
CA ARG A 206 11.50 4.47 11.96
C ARG A 206 12.13 3.11 12.20
N LEU A 207 11.33 2.08 11.99
CA LEU A 207 11.69 0.69 12.28
C LEU A 207 11.69 -0.14 11.01
N THR A 208 12.71 -0.97 10.84
CA THR A 208 12.75 -2.02 9.83
C THR A 208 12.74 -3.38 10.51
N VAL A 209 11.80 -4.22 10.14
CA VAL A 209 11.51 -5.52 10.72
C VAL A 209 11.60 -6.61 9.66
N ALA A 210 12.26 -7.71 9.97
CA ALA A 210 12.24 -8.91 9.14
C ALA A 210 10.95 -9.71 9.44
N ALA A 211 9.88 -9.40 8.70
CA ALA A 211 8.62 -10.12 8.78
C ALA A 211 8.74 -11.49 8.11
N ARG A 212 8.29 -12.53 8.79
CA ARG A 212 8.31 -13.90 8.27
C ARG A 212 6.92 -14.49 8.24
N ASP A 213 6.64 -15.24 7.19
CA ASP A 213 5.43 -16.04 7.02
C ASP A 213 4.13 -15.25 7.32
N LEU A 214 4.06 -14.00 6.84
CA LEU A 214 2.83 -13.23 6.91
C LEU A 214 1.71 -13.98 6.18
N PRO A 215 0.56 -14.25 6.84
CA PRO A 215 -0.47 -15.10 6.28
C PRO A 215 -1.05 -14.51 4.99
N ALA A 216 -1.33 -15.36 4.00
CA ALA A 216 -1.96 -14.95 2.75
C ALA A 216 -3.35 -14.36 2.99
N LEU A 217 -3.71 -13.29 2.27
CA LEU A 217 -5.00 -12.60 2.35
C LEU A 217 -5.47 -12.41 3.81
N GLY A 218 -4.55 -11.95 4.64
CA GLY A 218 -4.78 -11.90 6.07
C GLY A 218 -4.00 -10.82 6.79
N TYR A 219 -3.95 -10.94 8.10
CA TYR A 219 -3.17 -10.05 8.94
C TYR A 219 -2.57 -10.81 10.11
N THR A 220 -1.54 -10.22 10.71
CA THR A 220 -0.98 -10.62 12.00
C THR A 220 -0.88 -9.42 12.93
N ARG A 221 -0.61 -9.68 14.20
CA ARG A 221 -0.39 -8.62 15.20
C ARG A 221 1.02 -8.66 15.73
N TRP A 222 1.59 -7.50 15.84
CA TRP A 222 2.83 -7.26 16.56
C TRP A 222 2.57 -6.29 17.71
N HIS A 223 3.38 -6.36 18.75
CA HIS A 223 3.31 -5.41 19.86
C HIS A 223 4.71 -5.08 20.38
N LEU A 224 4.81 -3.93 21.02
CA LEU A 224 6.03 -3.51 21.70
C LEU A 224 5.90 -3.81 23.19
N ASP A 225 6.93 -4.45 23.70
CA ASP A 225 7.12 -4.73 25.12
C ASP A 225 8.23 -3.84 25.65
N PHE A 226 7.89 -2.95 26.60
CA PHE A 226 8.81 -1.99 27.23
C PHE A 226 9.33 -2.49 28.58
N SER A 227 9.22 -3.79 28.90
CA SER A 227 9.77 -4.34 30.11
C SER A 227 11.31 -4.16 30.20
N ALA A 228 11.83 -4.08 31.43
CA ALA A 228 13.24 -3.82 31.69
C ALA A 228 14.20 -4.89 31.10
N ASP A 229 13.69 -6.07 30.80
CA ASP A 229 14.42 -7.18 30.17
C ASP A 229 14.41 -7.13 28.63
N GLY A 230 13.90 -6.02 28.06
CA GLY A 230 13.80 -5.84 26.63
C GLY A 230 15.15 -5.84 25.93
N ILE A 231 15.27 -6.60 24.84
CA ILE A 231 16.43 -6.52 23.95
C ILE A 231 16.38 -5.17 23.26
N SER A 232 17.33 -4.27 23.54
CA SER A 232 17.45 -3.03 22.81
C SER A 232 17.57 -3.30 21.31
N PRO A 233 16.70 -2.70 20.48
CA PRO A 233 16.85 -2.80 19.04
C PRO A 233 18.24 -2.32 18.64
N ARG A 234 18.86 -2.97 17.67
CA ARG A 234 20.13 -2.49 17.13
C ARG A 234 19.87 -1.18 16.38
N GLN A 235 20.60 -0.13 16.73
CA GLN A 235 20.66 1.06 15.87
C GLN A 235 21.37 0.66 14.58
N ALA A 236 20.81 1.04 13.44
CA ALA A 236 21.51 0.90 12.18
C ALA A 236 22.77 1.76 12.24
N LEU A 237 23.93 1.14 12.11
CA LEU A 237 25.11 1.87 11.70
C LEU A 237 24.75 2.46 10.33
N SER A 238 24.85 3.78 10.21
CA SER A 238 24.58 4.47 8.95
C SER A 238 25.44 3.85 7.85
N LEU A 239 24.85 2.92 7.09
CA LEU A 239 25.41 2.49 5.83
C LEU A 239 25.21 3.65 4.87
N ILE A 240 26.31 4.36 4.60
CA ILE A 240 26.39 5.30 3.50
C ILE A 240 26.03 4.50 2.26
N HIS A 241 24.85 4.74 1.70
CA HIS A 241 24.52 4.26 0.37
C HIS A 241 25.36 5.04 -0.62
N ILE A 242 26.33 4.36 -1.23
CA ILE A 242 27.05 4.80 -2.42
C ILE A 242 26.16 4.55 -3.64
#